data_f7dcfa619d9b93f929f8e6a1d8818caa
#
_entry.id   f7dcfa619d9b93f929f8e6a1d8818caa
#
_cell.length_a   1.000
_cell.length_b   1.000
_cell.length_c   1.000
_cell.angle_alpha   90.00
_cell.angle_beta   90.00
_cell.angle_gamma   90.00
#
_symmetry.space_group_name_H-M   'P 1'
#
loop_
_entity.id
_entity.type
_entity.pdbx_description
1 polymer ?
#
loop_
_entity_poly.entity_id
_entity_poly.type
_entity_poly.pdbx_seq_one_letter_code
_entity_poly.pdbx_strand_id
1 'polypeptide(L)'
;MCLQKINELISQNCIDDAIKELNEFIGTHPDNDEAYFLRGKMYWRIGNKRQAMNDYCRATEINPSSPATRALENAQAIQSFFNPHLLNP
;
A
#
# COMPACT_ATOMS: atom_id res chain seq x y z
N MET A 1 11.41 16.35 5.59
CA MET A 1 11.10 14.98 5.91
C MET A 1 10.71 14.22 4.66
N CYS A 2 11.15 13.00 4.58
CA CYS A 2 11.07 12.24 3.34
C CYS A 2 9.64 11.99 2.84
N LEU A 3 8.69 11.76 3.75
CA LEU A 3 7.32 11.49 3.34
C LEU A 3 6.65 12.70 2.70
N GLN A 4 7.06 13.89 3.11
CA GLN A 4 6.51 15.10 2.51
C GLN A 4 6.90 15.20 1.03
N LYS A 5 8.16 14.91 0.72
CA LYS A 5 8.62 14.89 -0.66
C LYS A 5 7.87 13.83 -1.47
N ILE A 6 7.66 12.67 -0.87
CA ILE A 6 6.93 11.59 -1.52
C ILE A 6 5.50 12.01 -1.81
N ASN A 7 4.84 12.68 -0.86
CA ASN A 7 3.48 13.17 -1.07
C ASN A 7 3.43 14.18 -2.21
N GLU A 8 4.46 15.00 -2.35
CA GLU A 8 4.53 15.93 -3.46
C GLU A 8 4.62 15.20 -4.80
N LEU A 9 5.43 14.16 -4.86
CA LEU A 9 5.54 13.36 -6.07
C LEU A 9 4.21 12.72 -6.43
N ILE A 10 3.48 12.25 -5.43
CA ILE A 10 2.16 11.66 -5.64
C ILE A 10 1.20 12.72 -6.19
N SER A 11 1.24 13.92 -5.64
CA SER A 11 0.38 15.02 -6.11
C SER A 11 0.67 15.36 -7.56
N GLN A 12 1.91 15.23 -7.99
CA GLN A 12 2.32 15.51 -9.35
C GLN A 12 2.12 14.32 -10.27
N ASN A 13 1.55 13.24 -9.75
CA ASN A 13 1.31 12.00 -10.50
C ASN A 13 2.59 11.34 -10.98
N CYS A 14 3.68 11.55 -10.24
CA CYS A 14 4.96 10.90 -10.52
C CYS A 14 5.03 9.58 -9.75
N ILE A 15 4.24 8.60 -10.20
CA ILE A 15 4.04 7.37 -9.45
C ILE A 15 5.33 6.55 -9.34
N ASP A 16 6.05 6.41 -10.46
CA ASP A 16 7.29 5.63 -10.47
C ASP A 16 8.34 6.24 -9.54
N ASP A 17 8.47 7.56 -9.57
CA ASP A 17 9.42 8.25 -8.71
C ASP A 17 9.01 8.13 -7.25
N ALA A 18 7.70 8.19 -6.98
CA ALA A 18 7.20 8.03 -5.61
C ALA A 18 7.53 6.64 -5.08
N ILE A 19 7.34 5.60 -5.89
CA ILE A 19 7.66 4.24 -5.49
C ILE A 19 9.15 4.11 -5.19
N LYS A 20 9.98 4.70 -6.03
CA LYS A 20 11.43 4.65 -5.83
C LYS A 20 11.83 5.30 -4.52
N GLU A 21 11.28 6.48 -4.25
CA GLU A 21 11.59 7.17 -2.99
C GLU A 21 11.07 6.38 -1.79
N LEU A 22 9.90 5.78 -1.92
CA LEU A 22 9.35 4.96 -0.85
C LEU A 22 10.20 3.72 -0.59
N ASN A 23 10.74 3.11 -1.65
CA ASN A 23 11.62 1.97 -1.48
C ASN A 23 12.85 2.35 -0.66
N GLU A 24 13.43 3.51 -0.96
CA GLU A 24 14.59 3.99 -0.20
C GLU A 24 14.22 4.33 1.23
N PHE A 25 13.08 4.97 1.41
CA PHE A 25 12.62 5.34 2.74
C PHE A 25 12.37 4.09 3.61
N ILE A 26 11.73 3.09 3.06
CA ILE A 26 11.45 1.84 3.78
C ILE A 26 12.75 1.13 4.13
N GLY A 27 13.76 1.23 3.27
CA GLY A 27 15.06 0.64 3.56
C GLY A 27 15.70 1.19 4.83
N THR A 28 15.42 2.45 5.15
CA THR A 28 15.95 3.07 6.36
C THR A 28 14.95 3.11 7.50
N HIS A 29 13.66 2.95 7.19
CA HIS A 29 12.58 3.01 8.20
C HIS A 29 11.63 1.82 8.01
N PRO A 30 12.09 0.59 8.25
CA PRO A 30 11.27 -0.59 7.95
C PRO A 30 10.04 -0.76 8.84
N ASP A 31 9.92 0.04 9.90
CA ASP A 31 8.79 -0.02 10.82
C ASP A 31 7.78 1.10 10.59
N ASN A 32 7.92 1.84 9.51
CA ASN A 32 7.01 2.96 9.23
C ASN A 32 5.82 2.47 8.42
N ASP A 33 4.68 2.33 9.08
CA ASP A 33 3.47 1.82 8.44
C ASP A 33 2.95 2.75 7.34
N GLU A 34 3.10 4.05 7.52
CA GLU A 34 2.63 5.01 6.53
C GLU A 34 3.35 4.84 5.19
N ALA A 35 4.64 4.56 5.25
CA ALA A 35 5.42 4.35 4.03
C ALA A 35 4.91 3.14 3.25
N TYR A 36 4.62 2.05 3.94
CA TYR A 36 4.04 0.87 3.28
C TYR A 36 2.67 1.16 2.71
N PHE A 37 1.86 1.90 3.45
CA PHE A 37 0.53 2.27 2.98
C PHE A 37 0.62 3.09 1.70
N LEU A 38 1.49 4.09 1.67
CA LEU A 38 1.65 4.93 0.48
C LEU A 38 2.16 4.13 -0.71
N ARG A 39 3.13 3.24 -0.47
CA ARG A 39 3.64 2.41 -1.56
C ARG A 39 2.56 1.47 -2.08
N GLY A 40 1.76 0.93 -1.20
CA GLY A 40 0.63 0.11 -1.61
C GLY A 40 -0.36 0.86 -2.48
N LYS A 41 -0.66 2.11 -2.12
CA LYS A 41 -1.54 2.94 -2.92
C LYS A 41 -0.96 3.17 -4.32
N MET A 42 0.35 3.36 -4.40
CA MET A 42 1.00 3.57 -5.70
C MET A 42 0.93 2.31 -6.55
N TYR A 43 1.23 1.16 -5.95
CA TYR A 43 1.12 -0.10 -6.67
C TYR A 43 -0.32 -0.35 -7.15
N TRP A 44 -1.29 -0.01 -6.32
CA TRP A 44 -2.69 -0.16 -6.72
C TRP A 44 -3.02 0.68 -7.94
N ARG A 45 -2.49 1.90 -7.99
CA ARG A 45 -2.75 2.80 -9.11
C ARG A 45 -2.20 2.27 -10.42
N ILE A 46 -1.06 1.60 -10.39
CA ILE A 46 -0.46 1.07 -11.62
C ILE A 46 -0.94 -0.34 -11.93
N GLY A 47 -1.91 -0.84 -11.17
CA GLY A 47 -2.52 -2.12 -11.45
C GLY A 47 -1.82 -3.31 -10.83
N ASN A 48 -0.79 -3.08 -10.02
CA ASN A 48 -0.05 -4.16 -9.35
C ASN A 48 -0.72 -4.46 -8.00
N LYS A 49 -1.87 -5.10 -8.07
CA LYS A 49 -2.68 -5.32 -6.87
C LYS A 49 -2.02 -6.26 -5.88
N ARG A 50 -1.24 -7.21 -6.36
CA ARG A 50 -0.55 -8.16 -5.50
C ARG A 50 0.42 -7.43 -4.57
N GLN A 51 1.26 -6.58 -5.13
CA GLN A 51 2.21 -5.82 -4.32
C GLN A 51 1.50 -4.84 -3.41
N ALA A 52 0.40 -4.25 -3.90
CA ALA A 52 -0.37 -3.32 -3.09
C ALA A 52 -0.89 -4.02 -1.84
N MET A 53 -1.44 -5.22 -2.00
CA MET A 53 -1.97 -5.96 -0.86
C MET A 53 -0.87 -6.39 0.10
N ASN A 54 0.28 -6.76 -0.42
CA ASN A 54 1.43 -7.08 0.43
C ASN A 54 1.81 -5.89 1.31
N ASP A 55 1.86 -4.70 0.72
CA ASP A 55 2.21 -3.49 1.47
C ASP A 55 1.13 -3.13 2.48
N TYR A 56 -0.14 -3.28 2.11
CA TYR A 56 -1.24 -3.02 3.05
C TYR A 56 -1.18 -4.00 4.23
N CYS A 57 -0.90 -5.26 3.96
CA CYS A 57 -0.74 -6.25 5.02
C CYS A 57 0.40 -5.86 5.96
N ARG A 58 1.52 -5.44 5.39
CA ARG A 58 2.66 -5.06 6.21
C ARG A 58 2.34 -3.85 7.08
N ALA A 59 1.68 -2.85 6.50
CA ALA A 59 1.31 -1.66 7.26
C ALA A 59 0.37 -2.02 8.40
N THR A 60 -0.57 -2.93 8.15
CA THR A 60 -1.52 -3.36 9.16
C THR A 60 -0.82 -4.14 10.28
N GLU A 61 0.18 -4.94 9.95
CA GLU A 61 0.96 -5.66 10.96
C GLU A 61 1.69 -4.70 11.88
N ILE A 62 2.24 -3.64 11.32
CA ILE A 62 2.96 -2.65 12.09
C ILE A 62 2.01 -1.81 12.94
N ASN A 63 0.90 -1.40 12.36
CA ASN A 63 -0.08 -0.54 13.01
C ASN A 63 -1.49 -0.94 12.60
N PRO A 64 -2.19 -1.72 13.44
CA PRO A 64 -3.55 -2.14 13.11
C PRO A 64 -4.54 -0.98 12.93
N SER A 65 -4.19 0.20 13.41
CA SER A 65 -5.04 1.39 13.25
C SER A 65 -4.73 2.15 11.96
N SER A 66 -3.80 1.64 11.15
CA SER A 66 -3.44 2.27 9.89
C SER A 66 -4.61 2.29 8.91
N PRO A 67 -4.74 3.36 8.09
CA PRO A 67 -5.73 3.36 7.01
C PRO A 67 -5.54 2.19 6.05
N ALA A 68 -4.36 1.57 6.04
CA ALA A 68 -4.11 0.39 5.22
C ALA A 68 -5.04 -0.76 5.57
N THR A 69 -5.46 -0.86 6.82
CA THR A 69 -6.37 -1.92 7.25
C THR A 69 -7.68 -1.85 6.47
N ARG A 70 -8.23 -0.65 6.33
CA ARG A 70 -9.48 -0.47 5.58
C ARG A 70 -9.24 -0.73 4.09
N ALA A 71 -8.11 -0.26 3.56
CA ALA A 71 -7.79 -0.49 2.15
C ALA A 71 -7.65 -1.98 1.87
N LEU A 72 -7.05 -2.72 2.79
CA LEU A 72 -6.89 -4.16 2.65
C LEU A 72 -8.24 -4.87 2.69
N GLU A 73 -9.11 -4.46 3.60
CA GLU A 73 -10.43 -5.05 3.71
C GLU A 73 -11.24 -4.81 2.43
N ASN A 74 -11.16 -3.61 1.87
CA ASN A 74 -11.84 -3.31 0.63
C ASN A 74 -11.31 -4.14 -0.52
N ALA A 75 -9.99 -4.31 -0.60
CA ALA A 75 -9.38 -5.12 -1.64
C ALA A 75 -9.79 -6.58 -1.51
N GLN A 76 -9.82 -7.10 -0.30
CA GLN A 76 -10.23 -8.49 -0.07
C GLN A 76 -11.70 -8.69 -0.38
N ALA A 77 -12.53 -7.71 -0.04
CA ALA A 77 -13.95 -7.79 -0.36
C ALA A 77 -14.18 -7.87 -1.86
N ILE A 78 -13.45 -7.08 -2.63
CA ILE A 78 -13.55 -7.10 -4.08
C ILE A 78 -13.12 -8.46 -4.62
N GLN A 79 -12.03 -9.01 -4.12
CA GLN A 79 -11.57 -10.32 -4.54
C GLN A 79 -12.59 -11.41 -4.20
N SER A 80 -13.14 -11.34 -3.01
CA SER A 80 -14.14 -12.32 -2.60
C SER A 80 -15.37 -12.27 -3.49
N PHE A 81 -15.72 -11.08 -3.93
CA PHE A 81 -16.85 -10.91 -4.83
C PHE A 81 -16.63 -11.63 -6.16
N PHE A 82 -15.42 -11.54 -6.70
CA PHE A 82 -15.11 -12.15 -7.98
C PHE A 82 -14.68 -13.59 -7.88
N ASN A 83 -14.38 -14.08 -6.69
CA ASN A 83 -13.92 -15.44 -6.45
C ASN A 83 -14.74 -16.07 -5.34
N PRO A 84 -16.02 -16.35 -5.59
CA PRO A 84 -16.91 -16.83 -4.53
C PRO A 84 -16.46 -18.14 -3.88
N HIS A 85 -15.69 -18.96 -4.60
CA HIS A 85 -15.21 -20.22 -4.01
C HIS A 85 -14.19 -19.96 -2.89
N LEU A 86 -13.65 -18.77 -2.78
CA LEU A 86 -12.82 -18.41 -1.65
C LEU A 86 -13.62 -18.32 -0.36
N LEU A 87 -14.92 -18.11 -0.49
CA LEU A 87 -15.82 -18.04 0.66
C LEU A 87 -16.25 -19.43 1.13
N ASN A 88 -15.96 -20.44 0.34
CA ASN A 88 -16.35 -21.82 0.63
C ASN A 88 -15.08 -22.66 0.77
N PRO A 89 -14.57 -22.72 1.96
CA PRO A 89 -13.35 -23.50 2.20
C PRO A 89 -13.55 -24.98 1.98
#